data_988360b421e4facd9c61d0974b2f55df
#
_entry.id   988360b421e4facd9c61d0974b2f55df
#
_cell.length_a   1.000
_cell.length_b   1.000
_cell.length_c   1.000
_cell.angle_alpha   90.00
_cell.angle_beta   90.00
_cell.angle_gamma   90.00
#
_symmetry.space_group_name_H-M   'P 1'
#
loop_
_entity.id
_entity.type
_entity.pdbx_description
1 polymer ?
#
loop_
_entity_poly.entity_id
_entity_poly.type
_entity_poly.pdbx_seq_one_letter_code
_entity_poly.pdbx_strand_id
1 'polypeptide(L)'
;MDVLTINFKDPAAPELLLKSFRETGFAVIENHPVSWDLIEKVYLEWQGFFQDPRRFDYVLDKVKQDGYIHQEQSEVAKGAAYKDLKEFYHLYYPWGRYPSFLSDHTRELFEQTLAMGLILLGWLEEQLPEKIKARFESPLPQMVSKERTLQRVLYYPALTGNETPGAIRAAAHEDINLITLLPAATQPGLQVKDLKGRWHDVRIGPKTMVINAGDMLQELTSKYIISTTHQVINPAGAEAKAARMSIPTFVHPKAEVKLSDRYPTAESYLKERLRELGLI
;
A
#
# COMPACT_ATOMS: atom_id res chain seq x y z
N MET A 1 -6.76 -9.46 17.50
CA MET A 1 -6.77 -8.12 16.87
C MET A 1 -7.97 -8.11 15.94
N ASP A 2 -8.83 -7.13 16.03
CA ASP A 2 -10.04 -7.07 15.21
C ASP A 2 -9.99 -5.80 14.35
N VAL A 3 -9.67 -5.99 13.06
CA VAL A 3 -9.66 -4.90 12.07
C VAL A 3 -11.11 -4.58 11.73
N LEU A 4 -11.55 -3.34 11.95
CA LEU A 4 -12.94 -2.97 11.72
C LEU A 4 -13.28 -2.96 10.22
N THR A 5 -14.45 -3.48 9.89
CA THR A 5 -15.09 -3.27 8.59
C THR A 5 -16.05 -2.09 8.72
N ILE A 6 -15.86 -1.07 7.91
CA ILE A 6 -16.51 0.24 8.01
C ILE A 6 -17.26 0.52 6.70
N ASN A 7 -18.54 0.83 6.81
CA ASN A 7 -19.32 1.29 5.66
C ASN A 7 -18.97 2.76 5.37
N PHE A 8 -18.41 3.03 4.17
CA PHE A 8 -18.03 4.38 3.75
C PHE A 8 -19.18 5.41 3.82
N LYS A 9 -20.42 4.94 3.71
CA LYS A 9 -21.63 5.79 3.73
C LYS A 9 -22.21 6.01 5.13
N ASP A 10 -21.61 5.37 6.16
CA ASP A 10 -22.05 5.53 7.54
C ASP A 10 -21.59 6.91 8.07
N PRO A 11 -22.47 7.74 8.65
CA PRO A 11 -22.07 8.98 9.30
C PRO A 11 -21.01 8.80 10.39
N ALA A 12 -20.92 7.63 11.04
CA ALA A 12 -19.92 7.31 12.04
C ALA A 12 -18.57 6.81 11.42
N ALA A 13 -18.48 6.67 10.09
CA ALA A 13 -17.27 6.15 9.44
C ALA A 13 -15.98 6.90 9.83
N PRO A 14 -15.95 8.25 9.95
CA PRO A 14 -14.74 8.95 10.38
C PRO A 14 -14.26 8.55 11.77
N GLU A 15 -15.17 8.45 12.75
CA GLU A 15 -14.86 8.02 14.13
C GLU A 15 -14.36 6.58 14.16
N LEU A 16 -15.05 5.68 13.46
CA LEU A 16 -14.68 4.27 13.37
C LEU A 16 -13.32 4.07 12.70
N LEU A 17 -12.99 4.88 11.67
CA LEU A 17 -11.69 4.83 11.01
C LEU A 17 -10.58 5.23 11.97
N LEU A 18 -10.71 6.35 12.70
CA LEU A 18 -9.72 6.76 13.68
C LEU A 18 -9.56 5.72 14.79
N LYS A 19 -10.68 5.15 15.29
CA LYS A 19 -10.65 4.07 16.28
C LYS A 19 -9.83 2.88 15.77
N SER A 20 -10.15 2.38 14.57
CA SER A 20 -9.45 1.23 13.98
C SER A 20 -7.97 1.51 13.77
N PHE A 21 -7.61 2.70 13.30
CA PHE A 21 -6.22 3.11 13.08
C PHE A 21 -5.41 3.24 14.38
N ARG A 22 -6.06 3.62 15.48
CA ARG A 22 -5.42 3.66 16.80
C ARG A 22 -5.19 2.27 17.40
N GLU A 23 -6.10 1.35 17.15
CA GLU A 23 -6.08 0.02 17.76
C GLU A 23 -5.30 -1.00 16.91
N THR A 24 -5.37 -0.85 15.59
CA THR A 24 -4.84 -1.86 14.66
C THR A 24 -3.97 -1.32 13.54
N GLY A 25 -4.00 -0.01 13.26
CA GLY A 25 -3.36 0.59 12.10
C GLY A 25 -4.03 0.27 10.77
N PHE A 26 -5.13 -0.50 10.78
CA PHE A 26 -5.83 -1.02 9.61
C PHE A 26 -7.34 -0.79 9.70
N ALA A 27 -8.00 -0.71 8.55
CA ALA A 27 -9.44 -0.79 8.40
C ALA A 27 -9.81 -1.45 7.08
N VAL A 28 -10.99 -2.05 7.00
CA VAL A 28 -11.60 -2.53 5.75
C VAL A 28 -12.78 -1.64 5.45
N ILE A 29 -12.84 -1.07 4.25
CA ILE A 29 -13.90 -0.16 3.83
C ILE A 29 -14.80 -0.84 2.81
N GLU A 30 -16.09 -0.89 3.10
CA GLU A 30 -17.12 -1.34 2.16
C GLU A 30 -17.94 -0.16 1.63
N ASN A 31 -18.65 -0.36 0.52
CA ASN A 31 -19.46 0.67 -0.16
C ASN A 31 -18.66 1.93 -0.55
N HIS A 32 -17.36 1.78 -0.78
CA HIS A 32 -16.46 2.86 -1.18
C HIS A 32 -16.76 3.37 -2.61
N PRO A 33 -16.37 4.62 -2.95
CA PRO A 33 -16.71 5.25 -4.23
C PRO A 33 -15.88 4.75 -5.43
N VAL A 34 -14.80 4.00 -5.19
CA VAL A 34 -13.94 3.49 -6.27
C VAL A 34 -14.67 2.39 -7.04
N SER A 35 -14.71 2.50 -8.38
CA SER A 35 -15.41 1.55 -9.25
C SER A 35 -14.81 0.15 -9.19
N TRP A 36 -15.62 -0.83 -8.78
CA TRP A 36 -15.19 -2.22 -8.76
C TRP A 36 -14.95 -2.79 -10.15
N ASP A 37 -15.81 -2.45 -11.11
CA ASP A 37 -15.67 -2.88 -12.51
C ASP A 37 -14.34 -2.37 -13.11
N LEU A 38 -13.90 -1.18 -12.70
CA LEU A 38 -12.61 -0.64 -13.10
C LEU A 38 -11.45 -1.43 -12.48
N ILE A 39 -11.56 -1.77 -11.19
CA ILE A 39 -10.56 -2.59 -10.50
C ILE A 39 -10.39 -3.94 -11.19
N GLU A 40 -11.49 -4.62 -11.55
CA GLU A 40 -11.45 -5.91 -12.25
C GLU A 40 -10.78 -5.80 -13.63
N LYS A 41 -11.10 -4.76 -14.41
CA LYS A 41 -10.45 -4.49 -15.71
C LYS A 41 -8.95 -4.29 -15.53
N VAL A 42 -8.54 -3.50 -14.56
CA VAL A 42 -7.12 -3.23 -14.27
C VAL A 42 -6.41 -4.52 -13.86
N TYR A 43 -7.00 -5.36 -12.99
CA TYR A 43 -6.40 -6.65 -12.67
C TYR A 43 -6.19 -7.54 -13.89
N LEU A 44 -7.18 -7.62 -14.77
CA LEU A 44 -7.11 -8.43 -15.98
C LEU A 44 -6.03 -7.93 -16.95
N GLU A 45 -5.96 -6.63 -17.20
CA GLU A 45 -4.94 -6.02 -18.07
C GLU A 45 -3.52 -6.26 -17.55
N TRP A 46 -3.30 -6.06 -16.23
CA TRP A 46 -1.98 -6.27 -15.65
C TRP A 46 -1.59 -7.74 -15.51
N GLN A 47 -2.55 -8.64 -15.37
CA GLN A 47 -2.27 -10.07 -15.48
C GLN A 47 -1.72 -10.41 -16.87
N GLY A 48 -2.28 -9.81 -17.93
CA GLY A 48 -1.76 -9.90 -19.30
C GLY A 48 -0.35 -9.30 -19.42
N PHE A 49 -0.10 -8.11 -18.82
CA PHE A 49 1.21 -7.47 -18.81
C PHE A 49 2.30 -8.39 -18.24
N PHE A 50 2.09 -9.02 -17.09
CA PHE A 50 3.09 -9.89 -16.47
C PHE A 50 3.38 -11.17 -17.26
N GLN A 51 2.52 -11.54 -18.19
CA GLN A 51 2.72 -12.66 -19.12
C GLN A 51 3.31 -12.23 -20.46
N ASP A 52 3.26 -10.93 -20.80
CA ASP A 52 3.73 -10.40 -22.08
C ASP A 52 5.25 -10.16 -22.05
N PRO A 53 6.03 -10.66 -23.05
CA PRO A 53 7.46 -10.41 -23.10
C PRO A 53 7.84 -8.93 -23.20
N ARG A 54 6.95 -8.06 -23.71
CA ARG A 54 7.17 -6.60 -23.76
C ARG A 54 7.34 -5.96 -22.38
N ARG A 55 6.99 -6.65 -21.27
CA ARG A 55 7.27 -6.13 -19.91
C ARG A 55 8.74 -5.81 -19.72
N PHE A 56 9.64 -6.49 -20.40
CA PHE A 56 11.09 -6.24 -20.32
C PHE A 56 11.54 -4.95 -20.99
N ASP A 57 10.72 -4.31 -21.84
CA ASP A 57 10.97 -2.97 -22.37
C ASP A 57 10.81 -1.87 -21.30
N TYR A 58 10.19 -2.23 -20.18
CA TYR A 58 9.86 -1.34 -19.07
C TYR A 58 10.62 -1.65 -17.77
N VAL A 59 11.77 -2.34 -17.84
CA VAL A 59 12.58 -2.66 -16.65
C VAL A 59 12.86 -1.41 -15.83
N LEU A 60 12.92 -1.56 -14.50
CA LEU A 60 13.10 -0.49 -13.53
C LEU A 60 14.21 0.49 -13.93
N ASP A 61 13.85 1.76 -14.00
CA ASP A 61 14.81 2.87 -13.99
C ASP A 61 15.25 3.11 -12.53
N LYS A 62 16.50 2.78 -12.22
CA LYS A 62 17.03 2.88 -10.85
C LYS A 62 17.09 4.32 -10.31
N VAL A 63 17.14 5.32 -11.19
CA VAL A 63 17.16 6.73 -10.79
C VAL A 63 15.76 7.25 -10.50
N LYS A 64 14.82 6.95 -11.39
CA LYS A 64 13.42 7.35 -11.27
C LYS A 64 12.60 6.44 -10.35
N GLN A 65 13.09 5.20 -10.13
CA GLN A 65 12.37 4.17 -9.36
C GLN A 65 11.01 3.79 -9.96
N ASP A 66 10.82 3.97 -11.28
CA ASP A 66 9.64 3.57 -12.03
C ASP A 66 9.90 2.36 -12.92
N GLY A 67 8.85 1.59 -13.23
CA GLY A 67 8.91 0.47 -14.16
C GLY A 67 8.79 -0.90 -13.51
N TYR A 68 9.10 -1.93 -14.30
CA TYR A 68 8.94 -3.34 -13.98
C TYR A 68 10.14 -3.90 -13.20
N ILE A 69 9.85 -4.60 -12.11
CA ILE A 69 10.85 -5.29 -11.28
C ILE A 69 10.54 -6.78 -11.32
N HIS A 70 11.49 -7.56 -11.89
CA HIS A 70 11.43 -9.02 -11.90
C HIS A 70 11.71 -9.59 -10.51
N GLN A 71 11.20 -10.80 -10.22
CA GLN A 71 11.38 -11.47 -8.93
C GLN A 71 12.85 -11.55 -8.48
N GLU A 72 13.79 -11.84 -9.40
CA GLU A 72 15.22 -11.88 -9.09
C GLU A 72 15.82 -10.55 -8.65
N GLN A 73 15.15 -9.44 -8.99
CA GLN A 73 15.53 -8.06 -8.63
C GLN A 73 14.69 -7.52 -7.48
N SER A 74 13.70 -8.29 -7.01
CA SER A 74 12.82 -7.92 -5.89
C SER A 74 13.63 -7.60 -4.64
N GLU A 75 13.10 -6.67 -3.85
CA GLU A 75 13.68 -6.25 -2.57
C GLU A 75 13.71 -7.41 -1.57
N VAL A 76 14.69 -7.37 -0.66
CA VAL A 76 14.66 -8.17 0.57
C VAL A 76 14.14 -7.26 1.66
N ALA A 77 12.99 -7.57 2.25
CA ALA A 77 12.46 -6.79 3.36
C ALA A 77 13.47 -6.78 4.52
N LYS A 78 13.53 -5.68 5.28
CA LYS A 78 14.46 -5.51 6.39
C LYS A 78 14.34 -6.68 7.38
N GLY A 79 15.43 -7.42 7.57
CA GLY A 79 15.48 -8.59 8.45
C GLY A 79 14.92 -9.88 7.83
N ALA A 80 14.48 -9.90 6.58
CA ALA A 80 14.12 -11.12 5.87
C ALA A 80 15.38 -11.86 5.36
N ALA A 81 15.32 -13.20 5.37
CA ALA A 81 16.41 -14.03 4.88
C ALA A 81 16.33 -14.27 3.36
N TYR A 82 15.17 -14.10 2.77
CA TYR A 82 14.89 -14.43 1.37
C TYR A 82 14.15 -13.28 0.69
N LYS A 83 14.28 -13.24 -0.64
CA LYS A 83 13.50 -12.33 -1.49
C LYS A 83 12.03 -12.72 -1.50
N ASP A 84 11.16 -11.73 -1.63
CA ASP A 84 9.74 -11.94 -1.78
C ASP A 84 9.42 -12.67 -3.11
N LEU A 85 8.41 -13.52 -3.07
CA LEU A 85 7.94 -14.28 -4.24
C LEU A 85 6.98 -13.43 -5.08
N LYS A 86 7.48 -12.30 -5.61
CA LYS A 86 6.67 -11.34 -6.35
C LYS A 86 7.43 -10.69 -7.51
N GLU A 87 6.69 -10.32 -8.51
CA GLU A 87 7.06 -9.34 -9.52
C GLU A 87 6.17 -8.12 -9.36
N PHE A 88 6.63 -6.93 -9.74
CA PHE A 88 5.81 -5.74 -9.58
C PHE A 88 6.19 -4.63 -10.54
N TYR A 89 5.29 -3.67 -10.69
CA TYR A 89 5.49 -2.47 -11.49
C TYR A 89 5.23 -1.23 -10.64
N HIS A 90 6.15 -0.25 -10.69
CA HIS A 90 6.00 1.05 -10.06
C HIS A 90 5.45 2.07 -11.04
N LEU A 91 4.34 2.70 -10.68
CA LEU A 91 3.67 3.74 -11.43
C LEU A 91 3.65 5.05 -10.63
N TYR A 92 4.12 6.12 -11.27
CA TYR A 92 4.03 7.48 -10.78
C TYR A 92 3.35 8.37 -11.80
N TYR A 93 2.41 9.21 -11.38
CA TYR A 93 1.67 10.08 -12.28
C TYR A 93 1.96 11.55 -12.00
N PRO A 94 2.20 12.37 -13.06
CA PRO A 94 2.08 12.04 -14.50
C PRO A 94 3.41 11.60 -15.16
N TRP A 95 4.52 11.53 -14.45
CA TRP A 95 5.88 11.49 -15.01
C TRP A 95 6.46 10.07 -15.23
N GLY A 96 5.93 9.06 -14.54
CA GLY A 96 6.42 7.68 -14.66
C GLY A 96 6.10 7.06 -16.01
N ARG A 97 6.90 6.07 -16.42
CA ARG A 97 6.66 5.31 -17.64
C ARG A 97 5.42 4.45 -17.48
N TYR A 98 4.57 4.49 -18.50
CA TYR A 98 3.36 3.69 -18.55
C TYR A 98 3.38 2.80 -19.82
N PRO A 99 3.10 1.47 -19.69
CA PRO A 99 3.11 0.59 -20.87
C PRO A 99 2.11 1.06 -21.93
N SER A 100 2.61 1.41 -23.11
CA SER A 100 1.81 2.01 -24.19
C SER A 100 0.74 1.08 -24.78
N PHE A 101 0.80 -0.21 -24.47
CA PHE A 101 -0.16 -1.21 -24.93
C PHE A 101 -1.24 -1.54 -23.88
N LEU A 102 -1.21 -0.89 -22.73
CA LEU A 102 -2.31 -0.92 -21.74
C LEU A 102 -3.24 0.26 -21.95
N SER A 103 -4.49 0.12 -21.52
CA SER A 103 -5.48 1.20 -21.53
C SER A 103 -5.20 2.25 -20.44
N ASP A 104 -5.99 3.32 -20.40
CA ASP A 104 -5.91 4.32 -19.34
C ASP A 104 -6.65 3.91 -18.04
N HIS A 105 -7.20 2.70 -17.94
CA HIS A 105 -7.94 2.25 -16.75
C HIS A 105 -7.14 2.34 -15.46
N THR A 106 -5.84 2.05 -15.50
CA THR A 106 -4.99 2.13 -14.31
C THR A 106 -4.81 3.56 -13.82
N ARG A 107 -4.71 4.52 -14.75
CA ARG A 107 -4.67 5.95 -14.41
C ARG A 107 -5.97 6.41 -13.79
N GLU A 108 -7.09 5.99 -14.37
CA GLU A 108 -8.41 6.28 -13.82
C GLU A 108 -8.58 5.69 -12.42
N LEU A 109 -8.13 4.45 -12.20
CA LEU A 109 -8.13 3.82 -10.88
C LEU A 109 -7.27 4.60 -9.88
N PHE A 110 -6.09 5.07 -10.30
CA PHE A 110 -5.23 5.92 -9.47
C PHE A 110 -5.95 7.19 -9.03
N GLU A 111 -6.61 7.91 -9.95
CA GLU A 111 -7.35 9.14 -9.62
C GLU A 111 -8.48 8.86 -8.61
N GLN A 112 -9.24 7.78 -8.80
CA GLN A 112 -10.33 7.41 -7.90
C GLN A 112 -9.79 7.00 -6.51
N THR A 113 -8.71 6.23 -6.44
CA THR A 113 -8.11 5.81 -5.17
C THR A 113 -7.47 6.99 -4.44
N LEU A 114 -6.78 7.87 -5.15
CA LEU A 114 -6.20 9.08 -4.55
C LEU A 114 -7.29 10.01 -4.01
N ALA A 115 -8.36 10.23 -4.77
CA ALA A 115 -9.50 11.04 -4.30
C ALA A 115 -10.12 10.47 -3.02
N MET A 116 -10.32 9.15 -2.95
CA MET A 116 -10.76 8.47 -1.74
C MET A 116 -9.75 8.67 -0.59
N GLY A 117 -8.46 8.54 -0.86
CA GLY A 117 -7.40 8.74 0.12
C GLY A 117 -7.43 10.13 0.76
N LEU A 118 -7.67 11.18 -0.04
CA LEU A 118 -7.82 12.55 0.46
C LEU A 118 -9.03 12.70 1.39
N ILE A 119 -10.16 12.05 1.06
CA ILE A 119 -11.35 12.02 1.93
C ILE A 119 -11.02 11.34 3.27
N LEU A 120 -10.38 10.18 3.24
CA LEU A 120 -10.03 9.42 4.45
C LEU A 120 -9.04 10.19 5.34
N LEU A 121 -8.06 10.89 4.76
CA LEU A 121 -7.15 11.76 5.50
C LEU A 121 -7.90 12.95 6.14
N GLY A 122 -8.89 13.51 5.45
CA GLY A 122 -9.78 14.53 6.02
C GLY A 122 -10.57 14.00 7.20
N TRP A 123 -11.14 12.80 7.11
CA TRP A 123 -11.85 12.15 8.20
C TRP A 123 -10.95 11.93 9.42
N LEU A 124 -9.73 11.44 9.20
CA LEU A 124 -8.78 11.26 10.29
C LEU A 124 -8.44 12.59 10.98
N GLU A 125 -8.14 13.63 10.20
CA GLU A 125 -7.84 14.96 10.75
C GLU A 125 -8.99 15.53 11.57
N GLU A 126 -10.23 15.44 11.07
CA GLU A 126 -11.42 15.90 11.77
C GLU A 126 -11.55 15.27 13.16
N GLN A 127 -11.26 13.98 13.28
CA GLN A 127 -11.40 13.21 14.52
C GLN A 127 -10.16 13.26 15.43
N LEU A 128 -9.02 13.78 14.96
CA LEU A 128 -7.81 13.89 15.77
C LEU A 128 -7.96 14.92 16.90
N PRO A 129 -7.36 14.68 18.10
CA PRO A 129 -7.30 15.68 19.15
C PRO A 129 -6.60 16.98 18.73
N GLU A 130 -7.11 18.13 19.16
CA GLU A 130 -6.57 19.45 18.83
C GLU A 130 -5.05 19.57 19.07
N LYS A 131 -4.55 19.00 20.17
CA LYS A 131 -3.11 18.98 20.50
C LYS A 131 -2.24 18.28 19.44
N ILE A 132 -2.83 17.36 18.65
CA ILE A 132 -2.14 16.68 17.54
C ILE A 132 -2.24 17.53 16.28
N LYS A 133 -3.44 18.02 15.96
CA LYS A 133 -3.68 18.90 14.80
C LYS A 133 -2.83 20.17 14.86
N ALA A 134 -2.64 20.76 16.05
CA ALA A 134 -1.80 21.94 16.25
C ALA A 134 -0.32 21.76 15.87
N ARG A 135 0.13 20.53 15.60
CA ARG A 135 1.48 20.22 15.12
C ARG A 135 1.59 20.24 13.59
N PHE A 136 0.46 20.23 12.91
CA PHE A 136 0.42 20.20 11.45
C PHE A 136 0.61 21.59 10.89
N GLU A 137 1.48 21.70 9.88
CA GLU A 137 1.72 22.98 9.17
C GLU A 137 0.63 23.26 8.14
N SER A 138 -0.14 22.25 7.75
CA SER A 138 -1.28 22.33 6.84
C SER A 138 -2.22 21.14 7.07
N PRO A 139 -3.48 21.19 6.58
CA PRO A 139 -4.40 20.05 6.65
C PRO A 139 -3.80 18.79 5.99
N LEU A 140 -4.05 17.62 6.57
CA LEU A 140 -3.52 16.33 6.07
C LEU A 140 -3.77 16.11 4.56
N PRO A 141 -4.97 16.38 4.01
CA PRO A 141 -5.19 16.23 2.57
C PRO A 141 -4.32 17.16 1.72
N GLN A 142 -3.96 18.36 2.23
CA GLN A 142 -3.12 19.34 1.52
C GLN A 142 -1.63 18.98 1.58
N MET A 143 -1.23 18.12 2.52
CA MET A 143 0.14 17.60 2.59
C MET A 143 0.44 16.61 1.47
N VAL A 144 -0.57 15.98 0.87
CA VAL A 144 -0.39 14.93 -0.14
C VAL A 144 0.24 15.47 -1.42
N SER A 145 1.17 14.69 -1.98
CA SER A 145 1.72 14.90 -3.33
C SER A 145 1.24 13.79 -4.26
N LYS A 146 0.49 14.17 -5.29
CA LYS A 146 0.10 13.26 -6.37
C LYS A 146 1.32 12.66 -7.07
N GLU A 147 2.33 13.48 -7.35
CA GLU A 147 3.53 13.09 -8.10
C GLU A 147 4.45 12.13 -7.33
N ARG A 148 4.36 12.12 -5.99
CA ARG A 148 5.12 11.22 -5.11
C ARG A 148 4.31 10.01 -4.69
N THR A 149 3.00 10.04 -4.91
CA THR A 149 2.11 8.92 -4.62
C THR A 149 2.40 7.79 -5.59
N LEU A 150 2.80 6.63 -5.04
CA LEU A 150 3.15 5.44 -5.80
C LEU A 150 1.92 4.53 -5.92
N GLN A 151 1.55 4.17 -7.15
CA GLN A 151 0.72 3.00 -7.37
C GLN A 151 1.60 1.82 -7.78
N ARG A 152 1.54 0.73 -7.03
CA ARG A 152 2.33 -0.48 -7.31
C ARG A 152 1.40 -1.60 -7.76
N VAL A 153 1.66 -2.17 -8.91
CA VAL A 153 0.96 -3.38 -9.34
C VAL A 153 1.83 -4.58 -8.99
N LEU A 154 1.29 -5.48 -8.18
CA LEU A 154 1.98 -6.65 -7.66
C LEU A 154 1.41 -7.92 -8.28
N TYR A 155 2.27 -8.76 -8.80
CA TYR A 155 1.97 -10.09 -9.28
C TYR A 155 2.75 -11.12 -8.47
N TYR A 156 2.03 -12.03 -7.85
CA TYR A 156 2.57 -13.17 -7.14
C TYR A 156 2.27 -14.42 -7.96
N PRO A 157 3.28 -15.06 -8.57
CA PRO A 157 3.07 -16.27 -9.36
C PRO A 157 2.41 -17.39 -8.57
N ALA A 158 1.78 -18.32 -9.29
CA ALA A 158 1.38 -19.59 -8.70
C ALA A 158 2.60 -20.31 -8.11
N LEU A 159 2.43 -20.92 -6.95
CA LEU A 159 3.51 -21.67 -6.31
C LEU A 159 3.73 -23.00 -7.03
N THR A 160 4.98 -23.35 -7.25
CA THR A 160 5.42 -24.58 -7.93
C THR A 160 5.70 -25.72 -6.98
N GLY A 161 5.89 -25.39 -5.69
CA GLY A 161 6.36 -26.32 -4.65
C GLY A 161 7.89 -26.44 -4.55
N ASN A 162 8.61 -25.70 -5.41
CA ASN A 162 10.08 -25.65 -5.42
C ASN A 162 10.65 -24.36 -4.85
N GLU A 163 9.80 -23.53 -4.25
CA GLU A 163 10.22 -22.27 -3.63
C GLU A 163 11.22 -22.53 -2.49
N THR A 164 12.14 -21.60 -2.30
CA THR A 164 13.09 -21.67 -1.17
C THR A 164 12.31 -21.80 0.14
N PRO A 165 12.61 -22.80 0.99
CA PRO A 165 11.94 -22.96 2.27
C PRO A 165 12.00 -21.68 3.11
N GLY A 166 10.84 -21.18 3.55
CA GLY A 166 10.72 -19.93 4.30
C GLY A 166 10.52 -18.67 3.45
N ALA A 167 10.65 -18.73 2.13
CA ALA A 167 10.28 -17.61 1.26
C ALA A 167 8.75 -17.47 1.19
N ILE A 168 8.25 -16.25 1.32
CA ILE A 168 6.82 -15.92 1.29
C ILE A 168 6.51 -14.86 0.23
N ARG A 169 5.23 -14.65 -0.07
CA ARG A 169 4.77 -13.68 -1.07
C ARG A 169 5.21 -12.25 -0.77
N ALA A 170 5.08 -11.80 0.48
CA ALA A 170 5.66 -10.54 0.94
C ALA A 170 6.05 -10.67 2.42
N ALA A 171 7.32 -10.45 2.73
CA ALA A 171 7.84 -10.49 4.09
C ALA A 171 7.29 -9.36 4.96
N ALA A 172 7.40 -9.53 6.27
CA ALA A 172 6.92 -8.57 7.26
C ALA A 172 7.56 -7.18 7.07
N HIS A 173 6.74 -6.14 6.97
CA HIS A 173 7.17 -4.75 6.77
C HIS A 173 6.09 -3.77 7.27
N GLU A 174 6.46 -2.52 7.40
CA GLU A 174 5.58 -1.36 7.53
C GLU A 174 5.65 -0.51 6.26
N ASP A 175 4.56 0.18 5.92
CA ASP A 175 4.53 1.12 4.79
C ASP A 175 5.14 2.46 5.18
N ILE A 176 5.93 3.06 4.30
CA ILE A 176 6.69 4.30 4.56
C ILE A 176 5.85 5.58 4.38
N ASN A 177 4.64 5.48 3.85
CA ASN A 177 3.76 6.56 3.41
C ASN A 177 2.86 7.14 4.53
N LEU A 178 1.86 7.96 4.15
CA LEU A 178 0.78 8.40 5.04
C LEU A 178 -0.25 7.28 5.23
N ILE A 179 -0.90 6.88 4.14
CA ILE A 179 -1.87 5.78 4.12
C ILE A 179 -1.74 4.97 2.83
N THR A 180 -2.06 3.70 2.91
CA THR A 180 -2.17 2.81 1.75
C THR A 180 -3.63 2.45 1.49
N LEU A 181 -4.06 2.56 0.24
CA LEU A 181 -5.36 2.07 -0.22
C LEU A 181 -5.12 0.82 -1.08
N LEU A 182 -5.64 -0.30 -0.62
CA LEU A 182 -5.46 -1.60 -1.26
C LEU A 182 -6.83 -2.20 -1.61
N PRO A 183 -7.26 -2.16 -2.87
CA PRO A 183 -8.43 -2.93 -3.32
C PRO A 183 -8.29 -4.40 -2.98
N ALA A 184 -9.40 -5.07 -2.65
CA ALA A 184 -9.39 -6.50 -2.37
C ALA A 184 -8.61 -7.24 -3.46
N ALA A 185 -7.55 -7.94 -3.04
CA ALA A 185 -6.69 -8.69 -3.94
C ALA A 185 -7.41 -9.91 -4.51
N THR A 186 -6.91 -10.48 -5.61
CA THR A 186 -7.54 -11.63 -6.27
C THR A 186 -7.46 -12.93 -5.45
N GLN A 187 -6.61 -12.97 -4.43
CA GLN A 187 -6.42 -14.12 -3.52
C GLN A 187 -6.15 -13.62 -2.09
N PRO A 188 -6.46 -14.40 -1.04
CA PRO A 188 -6.19 -14.06 0.35
C PRO A 188 -4.68 -14.07 0.69
N GLY A 189 -4.36 -13.91 1.97
CA GLY A 189 -3.02 -14.08 2.53
C GLY A 189 -2.46 -12.86 3.26
N LEU A 190 -3.18 -11.72 3.28
CA LEU A 190 -2.78 -10.56 4.07
C LEU A 190 -2.95 -10.84 5.56
N GLN A 191 -1.88 -10.64 6.32
CA GLN A 191 -1.86 -10.75 7.78
C GLN A 191 -1.29 -9.49 8.41
N VAL A 192 -1.78 -9.14 9.58
CA VAL A 192 -1.29 -8.05 10.43
C VAL A 192 -0.78 -8.58 11.76
N LYS A 193 0.25 -7.94 12.32
CA LYS A 193 0.89 -8.35 13.56
C LYS A 193 0.37 -7.48 14.72
N ASP A 194 -0.16 -8.12 15.78
CA ASP A 194 -0.58 -7.37 16.96
C ASP A 194 0.62 -6.94 17.84
N LEU A 195 0.35 -6.06 18.81
CA LEU A 195 1.38 -5.57 19.77
C LEU A 195 1.98 -6.68 20.65
N LYS A 196 1.38 -7.88 20.68
CA LYS A 196 1.91 -9.07 21.36
C LYS A 196 2.73 -9.96 20.43
N GLY A 197 2.94 -9.51 19.17
CA GLY A 197 3.71 -10.24 18.17
C GLY A 197 2.97 -11.38 17.46
N ARG A 198 1.66 -11.50 17.62
CA ARG A 198 0.84 -12.54 16.99
C ARG A 198 0.29 -12.06 15.65
N TRP A 199 0.29 -12.95 14.66
CA TRP A 199 -0.28 -12.70 13.34
C TRP A 199 -1.78 -12.97 13.30
N HIS A 200 -2.51 -12.12 12.61
CA HIS A 200 -3.95 -12.20 12.41
C HIS A 200 -4.30 -12.01 10.93
N ASP A 201 -5.15 -12.86 10.39
CA ASP A 201 -5.65 -12.69 9.03
C ASP A 201 -6.55 -11.46 8.95
N VAL A 202 -6.35 -10.65 7.92
CA VAL A 202 -7.28 -9.56 7.60
C VAL A 202 -8.45 -10.16 6.81
N ARG A 203 -9.65 -10.06 7.37
CA ARG A 203 -10.87 -10.51 6.69
C ARG A 203 -11.26 -9.51 5.62
N ILE A 204 -11.04 -9.88 4.37
CA ILE A 204 -11.31 -9.03 3.21
C ILE A 204 -12.50 -9.61 2.47
N GLY A 205 -13.62 -8.88 2.47
CA GLY A 205 -14.80 -9.21 1.69
C GLY A 205 -14.64 -8.86 0.20
N PRO A 206 -15.52 -9.37 -0.66
CA PRO A 206 -15.56 -8.93 -2.05
C PRO A 206 -15.94 -7.44 -2.13
N LYS A 207 -15.39 -6.73 -3.12
CA LYS A 207 -15.66 -5.31 -3.37
C LYS A 207 -15.37 -4.39 -2.17
N THR A 208 -14.35 -4.73 -1.37
CA THR A 208 -13.88 -3.91 -0.27
C THR A 208 -12.49 -3.33 -0.55
N MET A 209 -12.11 -2.32 0.22
CA MET A 209 -10.81 -1.67 0.19
C MET A 209 -10.16 -1.83 1.56
N VAL A 210 -8.96 -2.39 1.62
CA VAL A 210 -8.15 -2.35 2.85
C VAL A 210 -7.42 -1.02 2.89
N ILE A 211 -7.45 -0.37 4.04
CA ILE A 211 -6.71 0.87 4.29
C ILE A 211 -5.78 0.65 5.48
N ASN A 212 -4.53 1.08 5.36
CA ASN A 212 -3.62 1.07 6.50
C ASN A 212 -2.83 2.37 6.63
N ALA A 213 -2.50 2.70 7.86
CA ALA A 213 -1.59 3.79 8.19
C ALA A 213 -0.15 3.39 7.90
N GLY A 214 0.62 4.32 7.35
CA GLY A 214 2.05 4.18 7.18
C GLY A 214 2.85 4.95 8.24
N ASP A 215 4.17 4.74 8.21
CA ASP A 215 5.10 5.29 9.19
C ASP A 215 5.11 6.82 9.23
N MET A 216 4.93 7.49 8.08
CA MET A 216 4.90 8.96 8.06
C MET A 216 3.67 9.51 8.78
N LEU A 217 2.50 8.86 8.69
CA LEU A 217 1.32 9.26 9.46
C LEU A 217 1.51 8.96 10.95
N GLN A 218 2.12 7.83 11.30
CA GLN A 218 2.49 7.51 12.68
C GLN A 218 3.40 8.57 13.29
N GLU A 219 4.41 9.01 12.55
CA GLU A 219 5.37 10.03 12.98
C GLU A 219 4.70 11.40 13.14
N LEU A 220 3.91 11.84 12.15
CA LEU A 220 3.11 13.07 12.18
C LEU A 220 2.19 13.14 13.42
N THR A 221 1.56 12.03 13.75
CA THR A 221 0.62 11.95 14.86
C THR A 221 1.26 11.58 16.19
N SER A 222 2.61 11.50 16.27
CA SER A 222 3.37 11.08 17.46
C SER A 222 2.87 9.74 18.00
N LYS A 223 2.66 8.77 17.11
CA LYS A 223 2.15 7.42 17.42
C LYS A 223 0.74 7.39 18.00
N TYR A 224 -0.06 8.44 17.82
CA TYR A 224 -1.47 8.39 18.14
C TYR A 224 -2.24 7.49 17.20
N ILE A 225 -1.84 7.50 15.90
CA ILE A 225 -2.16 6.49 14.90
C ILE A 225 -0.93 5.60 14.78
N ILE A 226 -1.13 4.29 14.64
CA ILE A 226 -0.03 3.33 14.57
C ILE A 226 0.16 2.80 13.14
N SER A 227 1.41 2.70 12.71
CA SER A 227 1.80 1.90 11.54
C SER A 227 2.06 0.47 12.00
N THR A 228 1.44 -0.49 11.35
CA THR A 228 1.42 -1.86 11.83
C THR A 228 2.10 -2.80 10.85
N THR A 229 3.01 -3.62 11.37
CA THR A 229 3.70 -4.66 10.62
C THR A 229 2.70 -5.62 9.98
N HIS A 230 2.84 -5.86 8.69
CA HIS A 230 1.99 -6.76 7.94
C HIS A 230 2.80 -7.60 6.93
N GLN A 231 2.21 -8.70 6.46
CA GLN A 231 2.84 -9.62 5.52
C GLN A 231 1.81 -10.25 4.58
N VAL A 232 2.28 -10.88 3.50
CA VAL A 232 1.45 -11.73 2.65
C VAL A 232 2.03 -13.12 2.65
N ILE A 233 1.31 -14.07 3.27
CA ILE A 233 1.74 -15.46 3.39
C ILE A 233 1.47 -16.25 2.10
N ASN A 234 2.16 -17.35 1.96
CA ASN A 234 1.89 -18.34 0.92
C ASN A 234 0.58 -19.06 1.24
N PRO A 235 -0.37 -19.16 0.29
CA PRO A 235 -1.56 -19.97 0.48
C PRO A 235 -1.23 -21.47 0.43
N ALA A 236 -2.15 -22.28 0.94
CA ALA A 236 -2.08 -23.73 0.88
C ALA A 236 -3.13 -24.32 -0.09
N GLY A 237 -2.97 -25.59 -0.45
CA GLY A 237 -3.94 -26.33 -1.24
C GLY A 237 -4.16 -25.78 -2.65
N ALA A 238 -5.42 -25.66 -3.09
CA ALA A 238 -5.76 -25.20 -4.43
C ALA A 238 -5.37 -23.74 -4.69
N GLU A 239 -5.44 -22.90 -3.68
CA GLU A 239 -5.08 -21.47 -3.79
C GLU A 239 -3.59 -21.24 -4.08
N ALA A 240 -2.72 -22.18 -3.69
CA ALA A 240 -1.29 -22.13 -4.03
C ALA A 240 -1.04 -22.20 -5.54
N LYS A 241 -1.92 -22.86 -6.28
CA LYS A 241 -1.84 -23.01 -7.74
C LYS A 241 -2.37 -21.83 -8.54
N ALA A 242 -2.90 -20.82 -7.86
CA ALA A 242 -3.41 -19.60 -8.48
C ALA A 242 -2.46 -18.42 -8.24
N ALA A 243 -2.23 -17.64 -9.28
CA ALA A 243 -1.53 -16.38 -9.14
C ALA A 243 -2.39 -15.37 -8.35
N ARG A 244 -1.73 -14.47 -7.63
CA ARG A 244 -2.39 -13.39 -6.89
C ARG A 244 -1.99 -12.05 -7.48
N MET A 245 -2.97 -11.17 -7.63
CA MET A 245 -2.75 -9.77 -8.01
C MET A 245 -3.16 -8.85 -6.87
N SER A 246 -2.44 -7.75 -6.68
CA SER A 246 -2.85 -6.64 -5.82
C SER A 246 -2.31 -5.30 -6.32
N ILE A 247 -3.04 -4.21 -6.06
CA ILE A 247 -2.72 -2.87 -6.59
C ILE A 247 -2.84 -1.82 -5.48
N PRO A 248 -1.90 -1.78 -4.52
CA PRO A 248 -1.86 -0.73 -3.51
C PRO A 248 -1.52 0.63 -4.12
N THR A 249 -2.17 1.67 -3.61
CA THR A 249 -1.81 3.07 -3.81
C THR A 249 -1.23 3.62 -2.51
N PHE A 250 0.07 3.92 -2.51
CA PHE A 250 0.82 4.45 -1.38
C PHE A 250 0.78 5.98 -1.42
N VAL A 251 -0.10 6.58 -0.63
CA VAL A 251 -0.31 8.02 -0.60
C VAL A 251 0.83 8.69 0.16
N HIS A 252 1.68 9.41 -0.56
CA HIS A 252 2.86 10.07 0.01
C HIS A 252 2.63 11.58 0.21
N PRO A 253 3.25 12.16 1.25
CA PRO A 253 3.25 13.60 1.43
C PRO A 253 4.23 14.29 0.46
N LYS A 254 4.10 15.61 0.34
CA LYS A 254 5.10 16.47 -0.29
C LYS A 254 6.43 16.33 0.43
N ALA A 255 7.52 16.52 -0.30
CA ALA A 255 8.89 16.32 0.20
C ALA A 255 9.22 17.17 1.43
N GLU A 256 8.74 18.40 1.45
CA GLU A 256 9.00 19.41 2.47
C GLU A 256 8.18 19.25 3.76
N VAL A 257 7.13 18.41 3.76
CA VAL A 257 6.26 18.23 4.94
C VAL A 257 7.07 17.83 6.17
N LYS A 258 6.97 18.62 7.24
CA LYS A 258 7.55 18.30 8.54
C LYS A 258 6.78 17.16 9.19
N LEU A 259 7.44 16.04 9.46
CA LEU A 259 6.84 14.91 10.15
C LEU A 259 6.98 15.02 11.68
N SER A 260 8.15 15.45 12.13
CA SER A 260 8.49 15.64 13.56
C SER A 260 9.77 16.46 13.69
N ASP A 261 10.21 16.72 14.94
CA ASP A 261 11.50 17.37 15.18
C ASP A 261 12.69 16.48 14.78
N ARG A 262 12.52 15.14 14.86
CA ARG A 262 13.52 14.18 14.38
C ARG A 262 13.57 14.16 12.85
N TYR A 263 12.42 14.26 12.20
CA TYR A 263 12.29 14.23 10.74
C TYR A 263 11.71 15.57 10.25
N PRO A 264 12.57 16.57 10.03
CA PRO A 264 12.14 17.91 9.64
C PRO A 264 11.50 17.95 8.25
N THR A 265 11.64 16.89 7.46
CA THR A 265 10.97 16.72 6.18
C THR A 265 10.61 15.25 5.92
N ALA A 266 9.52 15.01 5.18
CA ALA A 266 9.16 13.69 4.69
C ALA A 266 10.26 13.10 3.79
N GLU A 267 10.97 13.94 3.04
CA GLU A 267 12.11 13.53 2.22
C GLU A 267 13.26 12.98 3.08
N SER A 268 13.55 13.58 4.22
CA SER A 268 14.61 13.10 5.12
C SER A 268 14.28 11.72 5.68
N TYR A 269 13.01 11.49 6.04
CA TYR A 269 12.51 10.19 6.45
C TYR A 269 12.65 9.15 5.35
N LEU A 270 12.12 9.46 4.16
CA LEU A 270 12.17 8.56 3.00
C LEU A 270 13.61 8.13 2.67
N LYS A 271 14.54 9.09 2.61
CA LYS A 271 15.97 8.80 2.34
C LYS A 271 16.59 7.89 3.40
N GLU A 272 16.24 8.07 4.68
CA GLU A 272 16.73 7.18 5.74
C GLU A 272 16.21 5.75 5.52
N ARG A 273 14.91 5.57 5.22
CA ARG A 273 14.34 4.24 4.94
C ARG A 273 14.94 3.59 3.70
N LEU A 274 15.11 4.34 2.61
CA LEU A 274 15.70 3.80 1.37
C LEU A 274 17.17 3.36 1.57
N ARG A 275 17.96 4.09 2.40
CA ARG A 275 19.32 3.66 2.77
C ARG A 275 19.30 2.37 3.59
N GLU A 276 18.38 2.23 4.55
CA GLU A 276 18.24 1.00 5.34
C GLU A 276 17.86 -0.22 4.50
N LEU A 277 17.14 0.01 3.40
CA LEU A 277 16.77 -1.01 2.42
C LEU A 277 17.88 -1.26 1.37
N GLY A 278 18.96 -0.46 1.37
CA GLY A 278 20.04 -0.56 0.39
C GLY A 278 19.64 -0.13 -1.03
N LEU A 279 18.65 0.77 -1.14
CA LEU A 279 18.12 1.24 -2.42
C LEU A 279 18.80 2.53 -2.91
N ILE A 280 19.45 3.28 -2.01
CA ILE A 280 20.27 4.47 -2.30
C ILE A 280 21.51 4.50 -1.41
#